data_8e0716f02f229711f350c3b4684fce41
#
_entry.id   8e0716f02f229711f350c3b4684fce41
#
_cell.length_a   1.000
_cell.length_b   1.000
_cell.length_c   1.000
_cell.angle_alpha   90.00
_cell.angle_beta   90.00
_cell.angle_gamma   90.00
#
_symmetry.space_group_name_H-M   'P 1'
#
loop_
_entity.id
_entity.type
_entity.pdbx_description
1 polymer ?
#
loop_
_entity_poly.entity_id
_entity_poly.type
_entity_poly.pdbx_seq_one_letter_code
_entity_poly.pdbx_strand_id
1 'polypeptide(L)'
;MDVVEVLTDSKNPRDYWFKMKIRVKSEDGLQLSTICRQLKMKATDGKMRETDAVDVQTLLRIIQSIPSPKAEPFKQWLAKVGYERMQEIADPSQSIDRVRENWQSLGRSEKWIQQRMTGQETRNKLIDYWKESGVEKKDEFALLTNIIHQEWTALSVKEHKKLKELKSQNLRDHMSEAELIFTALAELSTRQIAETDEAKGLDENAIASKKGGKIAKDARLKFGRTDRKESCIRRKFSASS
;
A
#
# COMPACT_ATOMS: atom_id res chain seq x y z
N MET A 1 7.73 -3.90 24.97
CA MET A 1 7.35 -4.64 26.20
C MET A 1 6.02 -5.34 26.01
N ASP A 2 5.04 -4.68 25.44
CA ASP A 2 3.67 -5.15 25.26
C ASP A 2 3.58 -6.51 24.54
N VAL A 3 4.41 -6.74 23.52
CA VAL A 3 4.45 -8.03 22.79
C VAL A 3 4.91 -9.19 23.68
N VAL A 4 5.91 -8.96 24.53
CA VAL A 4 6.40 -10.00 25.47
C VAL A 4 5.35 -10.30 26.53
N GLU A 5 4.65 -9.30 27.01
CA GLU A 5 3.56 -9.45 27.97
C GLU A 5 2.41 -10.27 27.40
N VAL A 6 1.99 -9.97 26.16
CA VAL A 6 0.90 -10.68 25.49
C VAL A 6 1.26 -12.13 25.14
N LEU A 7 2.50 -12.38 24.71
CA LEU A 7 2.94 -13.69 24.21
C LEU A 7 3.56 -14.58 25.29
N THR A 8 3.68 -14.11 26.54
CA THR A 8 4.21 -14.90 27.65
C THR A 8 3.28 -14.82 28.86
N ASP A 9 3.30 -15.83 29.70
CA ASP A 9 2.59 -15.81 30.99
C ASP A 9 3.49 -15.22 32.11
N SER A 10 4.49 -14.45 31.76
CA SER A 10 5.44 -13.92 32.71
C SER A 10 4.80 -12.86 33.61
N LYS A 11 4.87 -13.07 34.91
CA LYS A 11 4.47 -12.07 35.93
C LYS A 11 5.34 -10.80 35.89
N ASN A 12 6.51 -10.89 35.26
CA ASN A 12 7.44 -9.77 35.07
C ASN A 12 7.97 -9.74 33.62
N PRO A 13 7.25 -9.11 32.70
CA PRO A 13 7.65 -9.03 31.29
C PRO A 13 9.02 -8.35 31.07
N ARG A 14 9.41 -7.46 31.99
CA ARG A 14 10.67 -6.73 31.94
C ARG A 14 11.88 -7.63 32.19
N ASP A 15 11.79 -8.46 33.23
CA ASP A 15 12.82 -9.45 33.58
C ASP A 15 12.91 -10.54 32.49
N TYR A 16 11.74 -10.98 31.99
CA TYR A 16 11.68 -11.93 30.89
C TYR A 16 12.40 -11.37 29.64
N TRP A 17 12.13 -10.13 29.27
CA TRP A 17 12.78 -9.46 28.14
C TRP A 17 14.30 -9.34 28.33
N PHE A 18 14.73 -8.98 29.51
CA PHE A 18 16.16 -8.91 29.84
C PHE A 18 16.85 -10.26 29.66
N LYS A 19 16.29 -11.33 30.24
CA LYS A 19 16.81 -12.70 30.11
C LYS A 19 16.80 -13.18 28.66
N MET A 20 15.76 -12.84 27.91
CA MET A 20 15.66 -13.19 26.51
C MET A 20 16.74 -12.50 25.66
N LYS A 21 17.06 -11.23 25.91
CA LYS A 21 18.18 -10.53 25.23
C LYS A 21 19.51 -11.27 25.43
N ILE A 22 19.76 -11.77 26.61
CA ILE A 22 20.98 -12.54 26.93
C ILE A 22 20.97 -13.87 26.21
N ARG A 23 19.87 -14.62 26.27
CA ARG A 23 19.75 -15.95 25.63
C ARG A 23 19.92 -15.88 24.12
N VAL A 24 19.20 -14.99 23.45
CA VAL A 24 19.28 -14.83 21.99
C VAL A 24 20.67 -14.40 21.54
N LYS A 25 21.38 -13.62 22.34
CA LYS A 25 22.78 -13.29 22.07
C LYS A 25 23.68 -14.53 22.15
N SER A 26 23.47 -15.43 23.12
CA SER A 26 24.29 -16.64 23.29
C SER A 26 23.99 -17.74 22.28
N GLU A 27 22.73 -17.90 21.88
CA GLU A 27 22.29 -18.97 20.98
C GLU A 27 22.39 -18.60 19.50
N ASP A 28 21.96 -17.39 19.13
CA ASP A 28 21.82 -16.94 17.73
C ASP A 28 22.89 -15.92 17.33
N GLY A 29 23.74 -15.46 18.23
CA GLY A 29 24.70 -14.37 17.99
C GLY A 29 24.04 -12.99 17.76
N LEU A 30 22.71 -12.92 17.81
CA LEU A 30 21.95 -11.71 17.53
C LEU A 30 21.95 -10.78 18.73
N GLN A 31 22.58 -9.62 18.59
CA GLN A 31 22.59 -8.62 19.66
C GLN A 31 21.31 -7.76 19.64
N LEU A 32 20.26 -8.18 20.32
CA LEU A 32 19.00 -7.44 20.43
C LEU A 32 19.19 -6.04 21.01
N SER A 33 20.20 -5.85 21.86
CA SER A 33 20.54 -4.54 22.40
C SER A 33 21.01 -3.51 21.38
N THR A 34 21.58 -3.94 20.26
CA THR A 34 22.02 -3.04 19.17
C THR A 34 20.92 -2.79 18.14
N ILE A 35 19.97 -3.69 18.02
CA ILE A 35 18.86 -3.63 17.05
C ILE A 35 17.67 -2.85 17.65
N CYS A 36 17.47 -2.93 18.96
CA CYS A 36 16.42 -2.19 19.63
C CYS A 36 16.80 -0.72 19.81
N ARG A 37 15.90 0.17 19.42
CA ARG A 37 16.04 1.62 19.68
C ARG A 37 15.25 1.97 20.93
N GLN A 38 15.84 2.78 21.81
CA GLN A 38 15.11 3.32 22.95
C GLN A 38 14.35 4.57 22.54
N LEU A 39 13.03 4.52 22.70
CA LEU A 39 12.14 5.65 22.44
C LEU A 39 11.41 6.03 23.73
N LYS A 40 11.27 7.34 23.99
CA LYS A 40 10.41 7.86 25.05
C LYS A 40 8.95 7.75 24.61
N MET A 41 8.21 6.85 25.23
CA MET A 41 6.80 6.62 24.95
C MET A 41 5.94 6.92 26.18
N LYS A 42 4.71 7.39 25.97
CA LYS A 42 3.76 7.64 27.04
C LYS A 42 3.19 6.31 27.54
N ALA A 43 3.39 6.02 28.81
CA ALA A 43 2.85 4.83 29.46
C ALA A 43 1.36 5.03 29.82
N THR A 44 0.68 3.96 30.24
CA THR A 44 -0.74 3.98 30.63
C THR A 44 -1.03 4.92 31.82
N ASP A 45 -0.02 5.14 32.68
CA ASP A 45 -0.06 6.08 33.81
C ASP A 45 0.20 7.54 33.41
N GLY A 46 0.32 7.82 32.10
CA GLY A 46 0.57 9.16 31.55
C GLY A 46 2.03 9.62 31.59
N LYS A 47 2.95 8.89 32.23
CA LYS A 47 4.37 9.25 32.32
C LYS A 47 5.15 8.83 31.08
N MET A 48 6.13 9.65 30.69
CA MET A 48 7.07 9.31 29.63
C MET A 48 8.11 8.33 30.14
N ARG A 49 8.25 7.18 29.48
CA ARG A 49 9.23 6.14 29.82
C ARG A 49 10.03 5.72 28.59
N GLU A 50 11.30 5.43 28.80
CA GLU A 50 12.13 4.81 27.77
C GLU A 50 11.68 3.36 27.55
N THR A 51 11.38 3.03 26.31
CA THR A 51 10.87 1.73 25.89
C THR A 51 11.68 1.25 24.70
N ASP A 52 12.10 -0.02 24.73
CA ASP A 52 12.73 -0.67 23.59
C ASP A 52 11.70 -0.79 22.45
N ALA A 53 12.02 -0.20 21.32
CA ALA A 53 11.23 -0.27 20.09
C ALA A 53 12.05 -0.93 18.98
N VAL A 54 11.38 -1.69 18.14
CA VAL A 54 11.97 -2.39 17.00
C VAL A 54 11.09 -2.22 15.76
N ASP A 55 11.66 -2.42 14.58
CA ASP A 55 10.88 -2.53 13.37
C ASP A 55 10.13 -3.87 13.31
N VAL A 56 9.20 -3.98 12.36
CA VAL A 56 8.33 -5.16 12.23
C VAL A 56 9.14 -6.42 11.92
N GLN A 57 10.17 -6.34 11.10
CA GLN A 57 11.00 -7.49 10.75
C GLN A 57 11.73 -8.05 11.97
N THR A 58 12.34 -7.19 12.75
CA THR A 58 13.00 -7.56 14.02
C THR A 58 12.00 -8.11 15.03
N LEU A 59 10.79 -7.52 15.10
CA LEU A 59 9.72 -8.01 15.97
C LEU A 59 9.34 -9.46 15.61
N LEU A 60 9.13 -9.75 14.33
CA LEU A 60 8.80 -11.11 13.86
C LEU A 60 9.91 -12.10 14.22
N ARG A 61 11.18 -11.69 14.14
CA ARG A 61 12.31 -12.54 14.55
C ARG A 61 12.34 -12.77 16.07
N ILE A 62 12.07 -11.75 16.85
CA ILE A 62 11.99 -11.85 18.33
C ILE A 62 10.91 -12.84 18.74
N ILE A 63 9.72 -12.79 18.12
CA ILE A 63 8.61 -13.69 18.45
C ILE A 63 8.98 -15.15 18.21
N GLN A 64 9.75 -15.45 17.17
CA GLN A 64 10.23 -16.82 16.91
C GLN A 64 11.10 -17.36 18.05
N SER A 65 11.82 -16.49 18.76
CA SER A 65 12.71 -16.86 19.86
C SER A 65 11.98 -16.96 21.22
N ILE A 66 10.67 -16.67 21.29
CA ILE A 66 9.88 -16.79 22.53
C ILE A 66 9.43 -18.24 22.73
N PRO A 67 9.94 -18.98 23.72
CA PRO A 67 9.52 -20.36 24.00
C PRO A 67 8.24 -20.36 24.85
N SER A 68 7.14 -19.90 24.28
CA SER A 68 5.85 -19.87 24.96
C SER A 68 4.77 -20.53 24.09
N PRO A 69 3.87 -21.35 24.67
CA PRO A 69 2.72 -21.89 23.95
C PRO A 69 1.84 -20.81 23.33
N LYS A 70 1.76 -19.62 23.93
CA LYS A 70 1.02 -18.48 23.37
C LYS A 70 1.64 -17.90 22.08
N ALA A 71 2.94 -18.08 21.90
CA ALA A 71 3.63 -17.67 20.68
C ALA A 71 3.49 -18.71 19.55
N GLU A 72 3.12 -19.95 19.87
CA GLU A 72 3.08 -21.07 18.91
C GLU A 72 2.14 -20.86 17.73
N PRO A 73 0.88 -20.39 17.91
CA PRO A 73 -0.01 -20.11 16.78
C PRO A 73 0.57 -19.07 15.82
N PHE A 74 1.30 -18.10 16.34
CA PHE A 74 1.95 -17.07 15.52
C PHE A 74 3.16 -17.63 14.75
N LYS A 75 3.94 -18.52 15.37
CA LYS A 75 5.05 -19.20 14.69
C LYS A 75 4.56 -20.09 13.56
N GLN A 76 3.46 -20.83 13.78
CA GLN A 76 2.83 -21.65 12.76
C GLN A 76 2.32 -20.80 11.59
N TRP A 77 1.69 -19.65 11.91
CA TRP A 77 1.26 -18.70 10.88
C TRP A 77 2.46 -18.18 10.06
N LEU A 78 3.58 -17.81 10.70
CA LEU A 78 4.81 -17.40 9.99
C LEU A 78 5.37 -18.51 9.09
N ALA A 79 5.38 -19.75 9.58
CA ALA A 79 5.83 -20.90 8.79
C ALA A 79 4.93 -21.09 7.55
N LYS A 80 3.60 -20.97 7.72
CA LYS A 80 2.64 -21.04 6.63
C LYS A 80 2.88 -19.92 5.59
N VAL A 81 3.02 -18.68 6.03
CA VAL A 81 3.30 -17.53 5.14
C VAL A 81 4.62 -17.71 4.39
N GLY A 82 5.65 -18.21 5.07
CA GLY A 82 6.94 -18.52 4.45
C GLY A 82 6.81 -19.60 3.38
N TYR A 83 6.10 -20.67 3.66
CA TYR A 83 5.85 -21.75 2.72
C TYR A 83 5.04 -21.29 1.50
N GLU A 84 3.95 -20.55 1.71
CA GLU A 84 3.15 -19.96 0.63
C GLU A 84 4.01 -19.07 -0.27
N ARG A 85 4.91 -18.28 0.32
CA ARG A 85 5.82 -17.44 -0.46
C ARG A 85 6.84 -18.26 -1.28
N MET A 86 7.30 -19.37 -0.76
CA MET A 86 8.18 -20.28 -1.51
C MET A 86 7.44 -20.91 -2.70
N GLN A 87 6.18 -21.29 -2.53
CA GLN A 87 5.35 -21.80 -3.61
C GLN A 87 5.09 -20.73 -4.68
N GLU A 88 4.82 -19.48 -4.31
CA GLU A 88 4.67 -18.37 -5.26
C GLU A 88 5.93 -18.06 -6.05
N ILE A 89 7.12 -18.30 -5.49
CA ILE A 89 8.39 -18.16 -6.22
C ILE A 89 8.52 -19.28 -7.26
N ALA A 90 8.07 -20.49 -6.94
CA ALA A 90 8.08 -21.62 -7.86
C ALA A 90 6.98 -21.51 -8.93
N ASP A 91 5.82 -20.98 -8.57
CA ASP A 91 4.68 -20.75 -9.45
C ASP A 91 4.07 -19.35 -9.20
N PRO A 92 4.50 -18.34 -9.97
CA PRO A 92 4.04 -16.95 -9.80
C PRO A 92 2.53 -16.74 -10.00
N SER A 93 1.81 -17.68 -10.65
CA SER A 93 0.35 -17.58 -10.85
C SER A 93 -0.40 -17.58 -9.51
N GLN A 94 0.12 -18.29 -8.51
CA GLN A 94 -0.48 -18.35 -7.16
C GLN A 94 -0.53 -16.98 -6.47
N SER A 95 0.40 -16.09 -6.79
CA SER A 95 0.34 -14.70 -6.28
C SER A 95 -0.87 -13.94 -6.85
N ILE A 96 -1.24 -14.21 -8.09
CA ILE A 96 -2.40 -13.60 -8.75
C ILE A 96 -3.69 -14.12 -8.13
N ASP A 97 -3.77 -15.43 -7.92
CA ASP A 97 -4.94 -16.07 -7.32
C ASP A 97 -5.15 -15.58 -5.89
N ARG A 98 -4.11 -15.48 -5.07
CA ARG A 98 -4.18 -14.92 -3.74
C ARG A 98 -4.67 -13.47 -3.71
N VAL A 99 -4.24 -12.65 -4.68
CA VAL A 99 -4.73 -11.26 -4.80
C VAL A 99 -6.23 -11.24 -5.12
N ARG A 100 -6.71 -12.12 -6.00
CA ARG A 100 -8.14 -12.27 -6.32
C ARG A 100 -8.93 -12.68 -5.09
N GLU A 101 -8.50 -13.72 -4.39
CA GLU A 101 -9.13 -14.20 -3.16
C GLU A 101 -9.24 -13.13 -2.09
N ASN A 102 -8.17 -12.34 -1.89
CA ASN A 102 -8.17 -11.23 -0.95
C ASN A 102 -9.23 -10.18 -1.29
N TRP A 103 -9.37 -9.80 -2.55
CA TRP A 103 -10.41 -8.85 -2.96
C TRP A 103 -11.82 -9.45 -2.90
N GLN A 104 -11.98 -10.74 -3.20
CA GLN A 104 -13.25 -11.46 -3.05
C GLN A 104 -13.67 -11.51 -1.58
N SER A 105 -12.75 -11.80 -0.66
CA SER A 105 -13.01 -11.80 0.79
C SER A 105 -13.43 -10.42 1.33
N LEU A 106 -13.00 -9.34 0.65
CA LEU A 106 -13.43 -7.96 0.91
C LEU A 106 -14.77 -7.61 0.22
N GLY A 107 -15.45 -8.57 -0.39
CA GLY A 107 -16.76 -8.40 -1.04
C GLY A 107 -16.68 -7.69 -2.41
N ARG A 108 -15.52 -7.68 -3.07
CA ARG A 108 -15.40 -7.11 -4.41
C ARG A 108 -15.96 -8.05 -5.46
N SER A 109 -16.72 -7.48 -6.43
CA SER A 109 -17.25 -8.25 -7.55
C SER A 109 -16.15 -8.66 -8.52
N GLU A 110 -16.35 -9.75 -9.26
CA GLU A 110 -15.40 -10.23 -10.28
C GLU A 110 -15.09 -9.16 -11.33
N LYS A 111 -16.11 -8.39 -11.76
CA LYS A 111 -15.94 -7.28 -12.69
C LYS A 111 -15.00 -6.20 -12.14
N TRP A 112 -15.17 -5.86 -10.87
CA TRP A 112 -14.29 -4.90 -10.19
C TRP A 112 -12.86 -5.42 -10.10
N ILE A 113 -12.68 -6.70 -9.75
CA ILE A 113 -11.37 -7.35 -9.63
C ILE A 113 -10.66 -7.34 -10.99
N GLN A 114 -11.36 -7.75 -12.05
CA GLN A 114 -10.81 -7.73 -13.40
C GLN A 114 -10.38 -6.32 -13.81
N GLN A 115 -11.20 -5.30 -13.56
CA GLN A 115 -10.87 -3.91 -13.86
C GLN A 115 -9.68 -3.42 -13.05
N ARG A 116 -9.59 -3.81 -11.77
CA ARG A 116 -8.47 -3.44 -10.89
C ARG A 116 -7.14 -4.05 -11.35
N MET A 117 -7.15 -5.30 -11.82
CA MET A 117 -5.99 -5.99 -12.36
C MET A 117 -5.54 -5.38 -13.68
N THR A 118 -6.45 -5.15 -14.61
CA THR A 118 -6.16 -4.47 -15.90
C THR A 118 -5.59 -3.08 -15.67
N GLY A 119 -6.14 -2.31 -14.73
CA GLY A 119 -5.61 -1.01 -14.36
C GLY A 119 -4.20 -1.08 -13.75
N GLN A 120 -3.85 -2.16 -13.05
CA GLN A 120 -2.49 -2.35 -12.54
C GLN A 120 -1.49 -2.59 -13.68
N GLU A 121 -1.87 -3.38 -14.68
CA GLU A 121 -1.04 -3.62 -15.86
C GLU A 121 -0.82 -2.34 -16.67
N THR A 122 -1.89 -1.57 -16.91
CA THR A 122 -1.82 -0.28 -17.59
C THR A 122 -0.85 0.67 -16.89
N ARG A 123 -0.93 0.73 -15.57
CA ARG A 123 -0.02 1.54 -14.76
C ARG A 123 1.43 1.07 -14.84
N ASN A 124 1.68 -0.24 -14.80
CA ASN A 124 3.03 -0.79 -14.89
C ASN A 124 3.69 -0.39 -16.22
N LYS A 125 2.98 -0.52 -17.33
CA LYS A 125 3.44 -0.11 -18.66
C LYS A 125 3.78 1.39 -18.71
N LEU A 126 2.98 2.24 -18.08
CA LEU A 126 3.27 3.68 -18.00
C LEU A 126 4.51 3.97 -17.15
N ILE A 127 4.67 3.30 -16.03
CA ILE A 127 5.85 3.45 -15.15
C ILE A 127 7.12 2.99 -15.88
N ASP A 128 7.04 1.90 -16.60
CA ASP A 128 8.18 1.37 -17.35
C ASP A 128 8.59 2.34 -18.46
N TYR A 129 7.62 2.89 -19.20
CA TYR A 129 7.90 3.97 -20.18
C TYR A 129 8.60 5.18 -19.51
N TRP A 130 8.09 5.63 -18.34
CA TRP A 130 8.71 6.75 -17.63
C TRP A 130 10.17 6.47 -17.24
N LYS A 131 10.49 5.26 -16.78
CA LYS A 131 11.87 4.86 -16.50
C LYS A 131 12.74 4.90 -17.75
N GLU A 132 12.27 4.35 -18.85
CA GLU A 132 12.97 4.33 -20.14
C GLU A 132 13.15 5.75 -20.72
N SER A 133 12.23 6.65 -20.43
CA SER A 133 12.28 8.06 -20.84
C SER A 133 13.09 8.97 -19.91
N GLY A 134 13.76 8.43 -18.91
CA GLY A 134 14.68 9.17 -18.05
C GLY A 134 14.05 9.80 -16.81
N VAL A 135 12.88 9.31 -16.36
CA VAL A 135 12.31 9.63 -15.04
C VAL A 135 12.92 8.68 -14.01
N GLU A 136 13.72 9.16 -13.10
CA GLU A 136 14.51 8.30 -12.20
C GLU A 136 14.07 8.37 -10.74
N LYS A 137 13.65 9.55 -10.25
CA LYS A 137 13.39 9.76 -8.84
C LYS A 137 11.99 9.34 -8.43
N LYS A 138 11.87 8.71 -7.27
CA LYS A 138 10.59 8.31 -6.68
C LYS A 138 9.57 9.45 -6.61
N ASP A 139 10.04 10.65 -6.29
CA ASP A 139 9.19 11.84 -6.17
C ASP A 139 8.65 12.30 -7.52
N GLU A 140 9.40 12.10 -8.61
CA GLU A 140 8.99 12.42 -9.97
C GLU A 140 7.83 11.52 -10.42
N PHE A 141 7.92 10.20 -10.16
CA PHE A 141 6.80 9.27 -10.40
C PHE A 141 5.54 9.63 -9.61
N ALA A 142 5.72 10.03 -8.36
CA ALA A 142 4.62 10.45 -7.50
C ALA A 142 3.98 11.75 -8.03
N LEU A 143 4.79 12.71 -8.49
CA LEU A 143 4.34 13.96 -9.09
C LEU A 143 3.54 13.70 -10.36
N LEU A 144 4.08 12.94 -11.32
CA LEU A 144 3.41 12.62 -12.57
C LEU A 144 2.07 11.89 -12.32
N THR A 145 2.08 10.92 -11.40
CA THR A 145 0.84 10.23 -10.98
C THR A 145 -0.19 11.21 -10.42
N ASN A 146 0.25 12.16 -9.61
CA ASN A 146 -0.65 13.15 -9.03
C ASN A 146 -1.18 14.14 -10.07
N ILE A 147 -0.39 14.53 -11.07
CA ILE A 147 -0.83 15.35 -12.20
C ILE A 147 -1.95 14.65 -12.97
N ILE A 148 -1.76 13.39 -13.36
CA ILE A 148 -2.80 12.59 -14.04
C ILE A 148 -4.07 12.57 -13.19
N HIS A 149 -3.92 12.27 -11.89
CA HIS A 149 -5.03 12.11 -10.98
C HIS A 149 -5.81 13.42 -10.80
N GLN A 150 -5.12 14.54 -10.57
CA GLN A 150 -5.73 15.85 -10.43
C GLN A 150 -6.47 16.29 -11.70
N GLU A 151 -5.90 16.01 -12.87
CA GLU A 151 -6.52 16.45 -14.12
C GLU A 151 -7.88 15.78 -14.33
N TRP A 152 -8.00 14.46 -14.12
CA TRP A 152 -9.28 13.80 -14.36
C TRP A 152 -10.28 13.90 -13.19
N THR A 153 -9.80 14.04 -11.92
CA THR A 153 -10.67 14.10 -10.72
C THR A 153 -10.96 15.51 -10.23
N ALA A 154 -10.10 16.48 -10.53
CA ALA A 154 -9.95 17.78 -9.88
C ALA A 154 -9.48 17.72 -8.41
N LEU A 155 -8.96 16.58 -7.96
CA LEU A 155 -8.43 16.35 -6.61
C LEU A 155 -7.03 15.78 -6.69
N SER A 156 -6.15 16.18 -5.77
CA SER A 156 -4.92 15.43 -5.53
C SER A 156 -5.21 14.04 -4.97
N VAL A 157 -4.27 13.11 -5.11
CA VAL A 157 -4.37 11.78 -4.51
C VAL A 157 -4.61 11.86 -3.00
N LYS A 158 -3.97 12.83 -2.31
CA LYS A 158 -4.13 13.05 -0.88
C LYS A 158 -5.54 13.52 -0.51
N GLU A 159 -6.10 14.47 -1.27
CA GLU A 159 -7.46 14.99 -1.07
C GLU A 159 -8.49 13.89 -1.36
N HIS A 160 -8.29 13.09 -2.41
CA HIS A 160 -9.20 11.98 -2.72
C HIS A 160 -9.16 10.91 -1.64
N LYS A 161 -7.97 10.58 -1.08
CA LYS A 161 -7.88 9.70 0.10
C LYS A 161 -8.64 10.28 1.29
N LYS A 162 -8.48 11.57 1.57
CA LYS A 162 -9.23 12.25 2.65
C LYS A 162 -10.74 12.19 2.43
N LEU A 163 -11.22 12.41 1.20
CA LEU A 163 -12.61 12.31 0.84
C LEU A 163 -13.19 10.90 1.09
N LYS A 164 -12.39 9.86 0.88
CA LYS A 164 -12.76 8.45 1.14
C LYS A 164 -12.42 8.01 2.58
N GLU A 165 -12.00 8.92 3.46
CA GLU A 165 -11.65 8.64 4.86
C GLU A 165 -10.51 7.63 5.04
N LEU A 166 -9.60 7.58 4.05
CA LEU A 166 -8.46 6.67 4.04
C LEU A 166 -7.24 7.29 4.73
N LYS A 167 -6.51 6.50 5.52
CA LYS A 167 -5.25 6.88 6.15
C LYS A 167 -4.05 6.44 5.30
N SER A 168 -3.67 5.17 5.42
CA SER A 168 -2.52 4.58 4.72
C SER A 168 -2.91 3.64 3.57
N GLN A 169 -4.19 3.31 3.46
CA GLN A 169 -4.69 2.33 2.49
C GLN A 169 -4.42 2.78 1.05
N ASN A 170 -4.39 1.82 0.13
CA ASN A 170 -4.26 2.11 -1.30
C ASN A 170 -5.59 2.70 -1.81
N LEU A 171 -5.53 3.91 -2.39
CA LEU A 171 -6.71 4.61 -2.90
C LEU A 171 -7.48 3.76 -3.93
N ARG A 172 -6.79 3.04 -4.81
CA ARG A 172 -7.43 2.27 -5.89
C ARG A 172 -8.27 1.10 -5.39
N ASP A 173 -7.91 0.52 -4.24
CA ASP A 173 -8.68 -0.57 -3.63
C ASP A 173 -10.01 -0.07 -3.04
N HIS A 174 -10.17 1.25 -2.93
CA HIS A 174 -11.38 1.94 -2.46
C HIS A 174 -12.11 2.74 -3.55
N MET A 175 -11.69 2.59 -4.80
CA MET A 175 -12.36 3.18 -5.97
C MET A 175 -13.56 2.32 -6.42
N SER A 176 -14.56 2.96 -6.97
CA SER A 176 -15.62 2.29 -7.72
C SER A 176 -15.09 1.76 -9.06
N GLU A 177 -15.85 0.88 -9.71
CA GLU A 177 -15.49 0.37 -11.05
C GLU A 177 -15.30 1.51 -12.06
N ALA A 178 -16.19 2.49 -12.07
CA ALA A 178 -16.07 3.66 -12.94
C ALA A 178 -14.81 4.48 -12.67
N GLU A 179 -14.47 4.71 -11.40
CA GLU A 179 -13.23 5.41 -11.03
C GLU A 179 -11.98 4.64 -11.49
N LEU A 180 -11.99 3.31 -11.41
CA LEU A 180 -10.90 2.47 -11.92
C LEU A 180 -10.77 2.59 -13.44
N ILE A 181 -11.89 2.58 -14.18
CA ILE A 181 -11.90 2.72 -15.64
C ILE A 181 -11.33 4.09 -16.05
N PHE A 182 -11.80 5.19 -15.45
CA PHE A 182 -11.27 6.52 -15.78
C PHE A 182 -9.80 6.69 -15.39
N THR A 183 -9.36 6.07 -14.29
CA THR A 183 -7.96 6.06 -13.91
C THR A 183 -7.12 5.34 -14.96
N ALA A 184 -7.55 4.15 -15.39
CA ALA A 184 -6.86 3.37 -16.41
C ALA A 184 -6.85 4.09 -17.78
N LEU A 185 -7.95 4.75 -18.16
CA LEU A 185 -8.03 5.55 -19.37
C LEU A 185 -7.04 6.73 -19.33
N ALA A 186 -6.96 7.44 -18.19
CA ALA A 186 -6.02 8.54 -18.02
C ALA A 186 -4.56 8.08 -18.17
N GLU A 187 -4.22 6.95 -17.54
CA GLU A 187 -2.87 6.38 -17.58
C GLU A 187 -2.51 5.84 -18.97
N LEU A 188 -3.44 5.14 -19.63
CA LEU A 188 -3.26 4.67 -21.00
C LEU A 188 -3.05 5.83 -21.97
N SER A 189 -3.93 6.83 -21.91
CA SER A 189 -3.84 8.02 -22.79
C SER A 189 -2.55 8.79 -22.56
N THR A 190 -2.13 8.92 -21.30
CA THR A 190 -0.84 9.55 -20.95
C THR A 190 0.31 8.81 -21.61
N ARG A 191 0.36 7.47 -21.51
CA ARG A 191 1.42 6.67 -22.11
C ARG A 191 1.44 6.80 -23.61
N GLN A 192 0.31 6.65 -24.28
CA GLN A 192 0.22 6.76 -25.75
C GLN A 192 0.66 8.14 -26.26
N ILE A 193 0.26 9.22 -25.56
CA ILE A 193 0.69 10.58 -25.92
C ILE A 193 2.21 10.72 -25.72
N ALA A 194 2.72 10.25 -24.57
CA ALA A 194 4.15 10.33 -24.26
C ALA A 194 5.00 9.53 -25.26
N GLU A 195 4.54 8.33 -25.67
CA GLU A 195 5.18 7.51 -26.70
C GLU A 195 5.15 8.21 -28.09
N THR A 196 4.03 8.82 -28.45
CA THR A 196 3.88 9.53 -29.74
C THR A 196 4.72 10.81 -29.80
N ASP A 197 4.75 11.56 -28.69
CA ASP A 197 5.51 12.81 -28.58
C ASP A 197 7.00 12.53 -28.26
N GLU A 198 7.43 11.26 -28.12
CA GLU A 198 8.77 10.81 -27.68
C GLU A 198 9.26 11.54 -26.42
N ALA A 199 8.34 11.76 -25.48
CA ALA A 199 8.54 12.57 -24.28
C ALA A 199 9.68 12.04 -23.41
N LYS A 200 10.63 12.93 -23.03
CA LYS A 200 11.79 12.61 -22.20
C LYS A 200 11.80 13.42 -20.90
N GLY A 201 12.30 12.77 -19.84
CA GLY A 201 12.45 13.41 -18.55
C GLY A 201 11.11 13.82 -17.91
N LEU A 202 11.18 14.63 -16.84
CA LEU A 202 10.03 14.99 -16.04
C LEU A 202 9.08 15.94 -16.75
N ASP A 203 9.59 17.00 -17.38
CA ASP A 203 8.76 18.10 -17.88
C ASP A 203 7.86 17.69 -19.05
N GLU A 204 8.41 16.98 -20.02
CA GLU A 204 7.64 16.50 -21.19
C GLU A 204 6.62 15.44 -20.77
N ASN A 205 6.98 14.54 -19.88
CA ASN A 205 6.06 13.56 -19.31
C ASN A 205 4.96 14.22 -18.44
N ALA A 206 5.23 15.37 -17.81
CA ALA A 206 4.20 16.13 -17.11
C ALA A 206 3.18 16.75 -18.08
N ILE A 207 3.63 17.21 -19.26
CA ILE A 207 2.75 17.69 -20.32
C ILE A 207 1.86 16.54 -20.83
N ALA A 208 2.44 15.38 -21.16
CA ALA A 208 1.69 14.20 -21.57
C ALA A 208 0.69 13.74 -20.49
N SER A 209 1.07 13.80 -19.22
CA SER A 209 0.22 13.48 -18.07
C SER A 209 -1.01 14.38 -17.97
N LYS A 210 -0.85 15.69 -18.21
CA LYS A 210 -1.98 16.63 -18.27
C LYS A 210 -2.90 16.32 -19.44
N LYS A 211 -2.35 16.09 -20.63
CA LYS A 211 -3.14 15.75 -21.84
C LYS A 211 -3.93 14.46 -21.63
N GLY A 212 -3.30 13.39 -21.11
CA GLY A 212 -3.94 12.11 -20.84
C GLY A 212 -5.01 12.18 -19.78
N GLY A 213 -4.75 12.89 -18.66
CA GLY A 213 -5.72 13.16 -17.62
C GLY A 213 -6.94 13.94 -18.15
N LYS A 214 -6.74 14.90 -19.06
CA LYS A 214 -7.83 15.67 -19.68
C LYS A 214 -8.76 14.79 -20.53
N ILE A 215 -8.22 13.82 -21.28
CA ILE A 215 -9.05 12.87 -22.05
C ILE A 215 -10.01 12.12 -21.14
N ALA A 216 -9.49 11.59 -20.01
CA ALA A 216 -10.33 10.89 -19.05
C ALA A 216 -11.35 11.81 -18.37
N LYS A 217 -10.98 13.07 -18.09
CA LYS A 217 -11.91 14.09 -17.56
C LYS A 217 -13.08 14.33 -18.54
N ASP A 218 -12.78 14.53 -19.80
CA ASP A 218 -13.79 14.80 -20.83
C ASP A 218 -14.71 13.58 -21.01
N ALA A 219 -14.15 12.37 -21.02
CA ALA A 219 -14.92 11.13 -21.04
C ALA A 219 -15.84 11.00 -19.80
N ARG A 220 -15.33 11.25 -18.60
CA ARG A 220 -16.10 11.23 -17.35
C ARG A 220 -17.25 12.24 -17.37
N LEU A 221 -16.99 13.46 -17.85
CA LEU A 221 -18.03 14.50 -17.92
C LEU A 221 -19.14 14.15 -18.91
N LYS A 222 -18.79 13.55 -20.05
CA LYS A 222 -19.77 13.04 -21.02
C LYS A 222 -20.58 11.88 -20.44
N PHE A 223 -19.91 10.91 -19.81
CA PHE A 223 -20.54 9.78 -19.16
C PHE A 223 -21.54 10.24 -18.07
N GLY A 224 -21.15 11.17 -17.21
CA GLY A 224 -22.05 11.71 -16.16
C GLY A 224 -23.23 12.53 -16.67
N ARG A 225 -23.20 13.00 -17.94
CA ARG A 225 -24.38 13.64 -18.59
C ARG A 225 -25.35 12.60 -19.16
N THR A 226 -24.83 11.44 -19.57
CA THR A 226 -25.62 10.36 -20.18
C THR A 226 -26.27 9.48 -19.11
N ASP A 227 -25.59 9.24 -18.02
CA ASP A 227 -26.09 8.48 -16.86
C ASP A 227 -26.71 9.43 -15.84
N ARG A 228 -28.05 9.52 -15.82
CA ARG A 228 -28.82 10.30 -14.82
C ARG A 228 -28.67 9.81 -13.37
N LYS A 229 -28.07 8.64 -13.18
CA LYS A 229 -27.65 8.17 -11.87
C LYS A 229 -26.30 8.83 -11.55
N GLU A 230 -26.33 9.81 -10.66
CA GLU A 230 -25.14 10.53 -10.18
C GLU A 230 -23.97 9.59 -9.93
N SER A 231 -22.85 9.79 -10.67
CA SER A 231 -21.60 9.11 -10.34
C SER A 231 -21.25 9.43 -8.89
N CYS A 232 -20.72 8.46 -8.17
CA CYS A 232 -20.39 8.54 -6.73
C CYS A 232 -19.56 9.80 -6.35
N ILE A 233 -18.85 10.38 -7.33
CA ILE A 233 -18.08 11.61 -7.20
C ILE A 233 -19.01 12.85 -7.07
N ARG A 234 -20.13 12.91 -7.77
CA ARG A 234 -21.02 14.07 -7.75
C ARG A 234 -21.78 14.22 -6.42
N ARG A 235 -22.15 13.11 -5.76
CA ARG A 235 -22.92 13.15 -4.50
C ARG A 235 -22.19 13.84 -3.34
N LYS A 236 -20.86 13.81 -3.30
CA LYS A 236 -20.07 14.44 -2.23
C LYS A 236 -19.65 15.89 -2.55
N PHE A 237 -19.73 16.34 -3.81
CA PHE A 237 -19.38 17.70 -4.20
C PHE A 237 -20.56 18.71 -4.14
N SER A 238 -21.82 18.24 -4.20
CA SER A 238 -23.00 19.11 -4.11
C SER A 238 -23.44 19.42 -2.68
N ALA A 239 -22.82 18.79 -1.68
CA ALA A 239 -23.11 19.03 -0.25
C ALA A 239 -22.26 20.13 0.39
N SER A 240 -21.49 20.90 -0.40
CA SER A 240 -20.60 21.97 0.06
C SER A 240 -20.87 23.28 -0.71
N SER A 241 -22.13 23.63 -0.89
CA SER A 241 -22.56 24.96 -1.36
C SER A 241 -23.49 25.56 -0.34
#